data_239a648c20ebeab277a8d123efd21cce
#
_entry.id   239a648c20ebeab277a8d123efd21cce
#
_cell.length_a   1.000
_cell.length_b   1.000
_cell.length_c   1.000
_cell.angle_alpha   90.00
_cell.angle_beta   90.00
_cell.angle_gamma   90.00
#
_symmetry.space_group_name_H-M   'P 1'
#
loop_
_entity.id
_entity.type
_entity.pdbx_description
1 polymer ?
#
loop_
_entity_poly.entity_id
_entity_poly.type
_entity_poly.pdbx_seq_one_letter_code
_entity_poly.pdbx_strand_id
1 'polypeptide(L)'
;MVMFMIIKLKGKYIFLFTALIAVGVSTVVIKNSVHAFSDNKPYTVVLDAGHGDPDGGAVGIGGTIEKDINLKVTLKLQEILESRGVRVVLTRPDDNSICDESAKTLHEKKVSDMHNRLDIINNSNADLAISIHMNSFPNPKSGGLHVFYARNHPEAEYLASSVQDEISALTNAKTHAVKTASESLYLMKNPVPPTILVECGFISNPNEEKLLNTDEYQSKIAFAIANAVINAKNTDNITKNY
;
A
#
# COMPACT_ATOMS: atom_id res chain seq x y z
N MET A 1 33.99 -20.86 64.07
CA MET A 1 35.21 -20.79 63.20
C MET A 1 34.82 -21.40 61.86
N VAL A 2 34.51 -20.58 60.86
CA VAL A 2 34.07 -21.02 59.55
C VAL A 2 35.35 -21.16 58.70
N MET A 3 35.67 -22.40 58.31
CA MET A 3 36.82 -22.73 57.51
C MET A 3 36.49 -22.49 56.01
N PHE A 4 37.03 -21.42 55.37
CA PHE A 4 36.94 -21.21 53.96
C PHE A 4 37.84 -22.17 53.19
N MET A 5 37.24 -23.09 52.44
CA MET A 5 37.93 -23.99 51.55
C MET A 5 38.25 -23.29 50.25
N ILE A 6 39.52 -22.86 50.04
CA ILE A 6 39.97 -22.27 48.80
C ILE A 6 40.24 -23.38 47.79
N ILE A 7 39.35 -23.54 46.82
CA ILE A 7 39.55 -24.46 45.70
C ILE A 7 40.49 -23.80 44.68
N LYS A 8 41.77 -24.25 44.64
CA LYS A 8 42.73 -23.87 43.60
C LYS A 8 42.39 -24.61 42.32
N LEU A 9 41.57 -24.00 41.45
CA LEU A 9 41.35 -24.48 40.10
C LEU A 9 42.63 -24.28 39.28
N LYS A 10 43.18 -25.35 38.65
CA LYS A 10 44.32 -25.25 37.75
C LYS A 10 43.89 -24.41 36.53
N GLY A 11 44.73 -23.47 36.04
CA GLY A 11 44.41 -22.50 35.00
C GLY A 11 43.79 -23.10 33.70
N LYS A 12 44.15 -24.37 33.40
CA LYS A 12 43.58 -25.09 32.24
C LYS A 12 42.05 -25.33 32.36
N TYR A 13 41.50 -25.49 33.56
CA TYR A 13 40.07 -25.71 33.78
C TYR A 13 39.30 -24.38 33.75
N ILE A 14 39.94 -23.29 34.19
CA ILE A 14 39.37 -21.94 34.06
C ILE A 14 39.22 -21.59 32.58
N PHE A 15 40.27 -21.89 31.75
CA PHE A 15 40.21 -21.64 30.31
C PHE A 15 39.12 -22.48 29.59
N LEU A 16 38.99 -23.77 29.98
CA LEU A 16 37.93 -24.62 29.43
C LEU A 16 36.54 -24.13 29.80
N PHE A 17 36.34 -23.65 31.02
CA PHE A 17 35.04 -23.16 31.50
C PHE A 17 34.65 -21.84 30.83
N THR A 18 35.58 -20.92 30.63
CA THR A 18 35.35 -19.67 29.89
C THR A 18 35.07 -19.91 28.40
N ALA A 19 35.76 -20.87 27.79
CA ALA A 19 35.50 -21.27 26.41
C ALA A 19 34.10 -21.88 26.22
N LEU A 20 33.67 -22.73 27.16
CA LEU A 20 32.31 -23.32 27.17
C LEU A 20 31.20 -22.26 27.34
N ILE A 21 31.42 -21.26 28.21
CA ILE A 21 30.49 -20.16 28.41
C ILE A 21 30.42 -19.29 27.12
N ALA A 22 31.57 -18.99 26.49
CA ALA A 22 31.62 -18.21 25.25
C ALA A 22 30.87 -18.91 24.11
N VAL A 23 31.04 -20.23 23.96
CA VAL A 23 30.29 -21.04 22.98
C VAL A 23 28.80 -21.06 23.29
N GLY A 24 28.42 -21.23 24.58
CA GLY A 24 27.03 -21.20 25.01
C GLY A 24 26.35 -19.86 24.74
N VAL A 25 27.00 -18.75 25.04
CA VAL A 25 26.49 -17.40 24.79
C VAL A 25 26.40 -17.14 23.28
N SER A 26 27.42 -17.55 22.50
CA SER A 26 27.40 -17.39 21.04
C SER A 26 26.25 -18.17 20.39
N THR A 27 25.97 -19.40 20.86
CA THR A 27 24.87 -20.20 20.32
C THR A 27 23.49 -19.64 20.67
N VAL A 28 23.33 -19.05 21.85
CA VAL A 28 22.08 -18.38 22.25
C VAL A 28 21.88 -17.09 21.45
N VAL A 29 22.93 -16.28 21.26
CA VAL A 29 22.84 -15.05 20.46
C VAL A 29 22.55 -15.40 18.99
N ILE A 30 23.17 -16.41 18.41
CA ILE A 30 22.92 -16.85 17.04
C ILE A 30 21.48 -17.39 16.91
N LYS A 31 21.02 -18.23 17.85
CA LYS A 31 19.64 -18.73 17.82
C LYS A 31 18.60 -17.60 17.92
N ASN A 32 18.81 -16.63 18.79
CA ASN A 32 17.91 -15.48 18.92
C ASN A 32 17.96 -14.57 17.71
N SER A 33 19.15 -14.40 17.08
CA SER A 33 19.28 -13.65 15.83
C SER A 33 18.62 -14.37 14.65
N VAL A 34 18.75 -15.71 14.56
CA VAL A 34 18.08 -16.50 13.51
C VAL A 34 16.57 -16.55 13.71
N HIS A 35 16.06 -16.57 14.96
CA HIS A 35 14.63 -16.45 15.22
C HIS A 35 14.08 -15.07 14.86
N ALA A 36 14.88 -14.00 14.99
CA ALA A 36 14.48 -12.67 14.56
C ALA A 36 14.40 -12.53 13.01
N PHE A 37 15.03 -13.44 12.26
CA PHE A 37 14.94 -13.51 10.78
C PHE A 37 13.95 -14.58 10.27
N SER A 38 13.32 -15.35 11.17
CA SER A 38 12.40 -16.43 10.80
C SER A 38 10.96 -15.98 11.05
N ASP A 39 10.17 -15.95 10.01
CA ASP A 39 8.70 -15.86 9.95
C ASP A 39 8.00 -14.48 9.82
N ASN A 40 8.68 -13.39 9.50
CA ASN A 40 7.92 -12.21 9.09
C ASN A 40 7.65 -12.24 7.59
N LYS A 41 6.47 -12.76 7.20
CA LYS A 41 5.91 -12.50 5.86
C LYS A 41 6.02 -10.98 5.61
N PRO A 42 6.63 -10.55 4.50
CA PRO A 42 6.72 -9.14 4.21
C PRO A 42 5.33 -8.52 4.10
N TYR A 43 5.13 -7.38 4.75
CA TYR A 43 3.89 -6.62 4.59
C TYR A 43 3.67 -6.31 3.11
N THR A 44 2.57 -6.79 2.56
CA THR A 44 2.32 -6.79 1.12
C THR A 44 1.15 -5.89 0.79
N VAL A 45 1.33 -4.98 -0.15
CA VAL A 45 0.30 -4.05 -0.63
C VAL A 45 0.07 -4.28 -2.12
N VAL A 46 -1.19 -4.45 -2.52
CA VAL A 46 -1.57 -4.37 -3.94
C VAL A 46 -1.85 -2.92 -4.27
N LEU A 47 -1.22 -2.43 -5.33
CA LEU A 47 -1.53 -1.13 -5.92
C LEU A 47 -2.21 -1.34 -7.26
N ASP A 48 -3.39 -0.76 -7.38
CA ASP A 48 -4.19 -0.78 -8.59
C ASP A 48 -4.16 0.62 -9.24
N ALA A 49 -3.54 0.72 -10.41
CA ALA A 49 -3.65 1.91 -11.24
C ALA A 49 -4.94 1.81 -12.08
N GLY A 50 -5.97 2.57 -11.71
CA GLY A 50 -7.26 2.53 -12.39
C GLY A 50 -7.15 2.73 -13.91
N HIS A 51 -8.05 2.07 -14.67
CA HIS A 51 -8.07 2.09 -16.14
C HIS A 51 -6.82 1.46 -16.79
N GLY A 52 -6.58 1.72 -18.07
CA GLY A 52 -5.50 1.16 -18.91
C GLY A 52 -5.97 0.97 -20.34
N ASP A 53 -5.09 1.15 -21.33
CA ASP A 53 -5.47 1.10 -22.74
C ASP A 53 -6.24 -0.20 -23.10
N PRO A 54 -7.39 -0.12 -23.79
CA PRO A 54 -8.01 1.04 -24.42
C PRO A 54 -8.99 1.86 -23.55
N ASP A 55 -9.14 1.55 -22.24
CA ASP A 55 -9.97 2.32 -21.32
C ASP A 55 -9.17 3.51 -20.75
N GLY A 56 -9.36 4.69 -21.29
CA GLY A 56 -8.67 5.90 -20.83
C GLY A 56 -9.17 6.43 -19.48
N GLY A 57 -10.34 6.00 -19.01
CA GLY A 57 -11.03 6.67 -17.90
C GLY A 57 -11.61 8.02 -18.31
N ALA A 58 -11.67 8.95 -17.36
CA ALA A 58 -12.11 10.31 -17.63
C ALA A 58 -11.06 11.11 -18.40
N VAL A 59 -11.53 12.13 -19.15
CA VAL A 59 -10.67 13.07 -19.85
C VAL A 59 -10.94 14.48 -19.34
N GLY A 60 -9.90 15.14 -18.88
CA GLY A 60 -9.96 16.53 -18.43
C GLY A 60 -10.23 17.53 -19.55
N ILE A 61 -10.59 18.75 -19.19
CA ILE A 61 -10.88 19.81 -20.16
C ILE A 61 -9.63 20.17 -20.99
N GLY A 62 -8.44 20.07 -20.39
CA GLY A 62 -7.15 20.28 -21.06
C GLY A 62 -6.65 19.08 -21.86
N GLY A 63 -7.41 17.97 -21.92
CA GLY A 63 -7.05 16.75 -22.64
C GLY A 63 -6.26 15.73 -21.83
N THR A 64 -6.12 15.94 -20.55
CA THR A 64 -5.46 14.99 -19.64
C THR A 64 -6.28 13.71 -19.54
N ILE A 65 -5.63 12.54 -19.66
CA ILE A 65 -6.28 11.24 -19.59
C ILE A 65 -6.03 10.63 -18.19
N GLU A 66 -7.09 10.16 -17.55
CA GLU A 66 -7.06 9.66 -16.17
C GLU A 66 -6.08 8.50 -15.99
N LYS A 67 -6.09 7.50 -16.88
CA LYS A 67 -5.22 6.33 -16.79
C LYS A 67 -3.73 6.65 -16.67
N ASP A 68 -3.32 7.78 -17.31
CA ASP A 68 -1.91 8.20 -17.35
C ASP A 68 -1.47 8.75 -15.99
N ILE A 69 -2.35 9.52 -15.33
CA ILE A 69 -2.07 10.06 -13.99
C ILE A 69 -2.13 8.94 -12.97
N ASN A 70 -3.13 8.06 -13.05
CA ASN A 70 -3.26 6.91 -12.17
C ASN A 70 -1.98 6.07 -12.16
N LEU A 71 -1.44 5.75 -13.34
CA LEU A 71 -0.20 4.98 -13.47
C LEU A 71 0.99 5.73 -12.86
N LYS A 72 1.16 7.03 -13.18
CA LYS A 72 2.28 7.82 -12.66
C LYS A 72 2.30 7.88 -11.13
N VAL A 73 1.14 8.14 -10.51
CA VAL A 73 1.02 8.17 -9.05
C VAL A 73 1.29 6.79 -8.45
N THR A 74 0.76 5.73 -9.06
CA THR A 74 0.94 4.35 -8.60
C THR A 74 2.41 3.93 -8.63
N LEU A 75 3.15 4.22 -9.71
CA LEU A 75 4.57 3.86 -9.82
C LEU A 75 5.43 4.63 -8.81
N LYS A 76 5.15 5.93 -8.58
CA LYS A 76 5.82 6.71 -7.52
C LYS A 76 5.53 6.13 -6.13
N LEU A 77 4.29 5.73 -5.88
CA LEU A 77 3.88 5.09 -4.62
C LEU A 77 4.59 3.76 -4.42
N GLN A 78 4.69 2.93 -5.46
CA GLN A 78 5.45 1.69 -5.44
C GLN A 78 6.89 1.93 -5.00
N GLU A 79 7.61 2.84 -5.66
CA GLU A 79 9.02 3.15 -5.36
C GLU A 79 9.20 3.54 -3.88
N ILE A 80 8.32 4.39 -3.35
CA ILE A 80 8.40 4.81 -1.96
C ILE A 80 8.13 3.65 -0.99
N LEU A 81 7.12 2.83 -1.24
CA LEU A 81 6.77 1.70 -0.37
C LEU A 81 7.85 0.63 -0.37
N GLU A 82 8.38 0.27 -1.54
CA GLU A 82 9.46 -0.71 -1.67
C GLU A 82 10.76 -0.24 -0.98
N SER A 83 11.09 1.05 -1.08
CA SER A 83 12.24 1.64 -0.36
C SER A 83 12.09 1.54 1.16
N ARG A 84 10.88 1.38 1.68
CA ARG A 84 10.54 1.22 3.10
C ARG A 84 10.26 -0.23 3.52
N GLY A 85 10.65 -1.21 2.67
CA GLY A 85 10.54 -2.64 2.98
C GLY A 85 9.10 -3.18 2.95
N VAL A 86 8.24 -2.58 2.14
CA VAL A 86 6.90 -3.10 1.81
C VAL A 86 7.00 -3.83 0.48
N ARG A 87 6.46 -5.04 0.41
CA ARG A 87 6.30 -5.75 -0.86
C ARG A 87 5.12 -5.17 -1.63
N VAL A 88 5.33 -4.77 -2.87
CA VAL A 88 4.27 -4.25 -3.73
C VAL A 88 3.93 -5.24 -4.84
N VAL A 89 2.64 -5.39 -5.11
CA VAL A 89 2.09 -6.10 -6.26
C VAL A 89 1.28 -5.10 -7.07
N LEU A 90 1.60 -4.92 -8.34
CA LEU A 90 0.84 -4.04 -9.23
C LEU A 90 -0.23 -4.84 -9.96
N THR A 91 -1.42 -4.27 -10.17
CA THR A 91 -2.40 -4.83 -11.12
C THR A 91 -1.93 -4.63 -12.54
N ARG A 92 -1.39 -3.46 -12.87
CA ARG A 92 -0.73 -3.17 -14.15
C ARG A 92 0.55 -2.33 -13.94
N PRO A 93 1.67 -2.71 -14.57
CA PRO A 93 2.93 -1.96 -14.46
C PRO A 93 3.12 -0.92 -15.59
N ASP A 94 2.27 -0.94 -16.59
CA ASP A 94 2.38 -0.10 -17.79
C ASP A 94 1.00 0.45 -18.22
N ASP A 95 0.92 1.03 -19.41
CA ASP A 95 -0.31 1.67 -19.92
C ASP A 95 -1.41 0.69 -20.35
N ASN A 96 -1.12 -0.60 -20.45
CA ASN A 96 -2.07 -1.59 -20.95
C ASN A 96 -3.05 -2.01 -19.84
N SER A 97 -4.31 -2.28 -20.23
CA SER A 97 -5.22 -3.06 -19.40
C SER A 97 -4.77 -4.53 -19.36
N ILE A 98 -5.21 -5.25 -18.35
CA ILE A 98 -4.88 -6.67 -18.18
C ILE A 98 -6.04 -7.58 -18.61
N CYS A 99 -6.83 -7.14 -19.57
CA CYS A 99 -7.93 -7.92 -20.14
C CYS A 99 -7.42 -9.14 -20.92
N ASP A 100 -8.24 -10.18 -20.99
CA ASP A 100 -7.92 -11.38 -21.76
C ASP A 100 -7.85 -11.08 -23.27
N GLU A 101 -6.97 -11.77 -23.99
CA GLU A 101 -6.84 -11.66 -25.44
C GLU A 101 -8.12 -12.07 -26.21
N SER A 102 -8.96 -12.90 -25.59
CA SER A 102 -10.25 -13.33 -26.11
C SER A 102 -11.30 -12.23 -26.14
N ALA A 103 -11.17 -11.19 -25.30
CA ALA A 103 -12.08 -10.04 -25.24
C ALA A 103 -11.93 -9.17 -26.51
N LYS A 104 -13.00 -9.05 -27.30
CA LYS A 104 -12.95 -8.39 -28.61
C LYS A 104 -13.55 -6.97 -28.57
N THR A 105 -14.64 -6.79 -27.85
CA THR A 105 -15.30 -5.49 -27.72
C THR A 105 -14.72 -4.68 -26.56
N LEU A 106 -14.84 -3.36 -26.59
CA LEU A 106 -14.41 -2.50 -25.48
C LEU A 106 -15.09 -2.88 -24.15
N HIS A 107 -16.37 -3.27 -24.22
CA HIS A 107 -17.10 -3.72 -23.03
C HIS A 107 -16.53 -5.02 -22.48
N GLU A 108 -16.29 -6.05 -23.33
CA GLU A 108 -15.67 -7.32 -22.89
C GLU A 108 -14.30 -7.09 -22.30
N LYS A 109 -13.47 -6.25 -22.92
CA LYS A 109 -12.14 -5.89 -22.39
C LYS A 109 -12.25 -5.26 -21.01
N LYS A 110 -13.16 -4.31 -20.81
CA LYS A 110 -13.36 -3.66 -19.52
C LYS A 110 -13.85 -4.61 -18.43
N VAL A 111 -14.76 -5.53 -18.77
CA VAL A 111 -15.26 -6.55 -17.83
C VAL A 111 -14.15 -7.53 -17.46
N SER A 112 -13.41 -8.05 -18.46
CA SER A 112 -12.27 -8.95 -18.22
C SER A 112 -11.17 -8.28 -17.41
N ASP A 113 -10.80 -7.02 -17.71
CA ASP A 113 -9.82 -6.24 -16.96
C ASP A 113 -10.20 -6.11 -15.48
N MET A 114 -11.47 -5.78 -15.19
CA MET A 114 -11.95 -5.70 -13.81
C MET A 114 -11.89 -7.03 -13.06
N HIS A 115 -12.22 -8.15 -13.74
CA HIS A 115 -12.11 -9.49 -13.15
C HIS A 115 -10.65 -9.81 -12.81
N ASN A 116 -9.74 -9.62 -13.78
CA ASN A 116 -8.33 -9.95 -13.61
C ASN A 116 -7.67 -9.09 -12.52
N ARG A 117 -8.05 -7.80 -12.38
CA ARG A 117 -7.59 -6.94 -11.28
C ARG A 117 -8.06 -7.48 -9.92
N LEU A 118 -9.34 -7.84 -9.81
CA LEU A 118 -9.87 -8.41 -8.57
C LEU A 118 -9.20 -9.74 -8.24
N ASP A 119 -8.90 -10.57 -9.22
CA ASP A 119 -8.19 -11.84 -9.04
C ASP A 119 -6.75 -11.61 -8.54
N ILE A 120 -6.03 -10.62 -9.07
CA ILE A 120 -4.71 -10.22 -8.53
C ILE A 120 -4.85 -9.77 -7.08
N ILE A 121 -5.80 -8.89 -6.77
CA ILE A 121 -6.04 -8.41 -5.41
C ILE A 121 -6.29 -9.58 -4.46
N ASN A 122 -7.19 -10.50 -4.83
CA ASN A 122 -7.64 -11.58 -3.97
C ASN A 122 -6.61 -12.71 -3.78
N ASN A 123 -5.78 -12.96 -4.79
CA ASN A 123 -4.81 -14.07 -4.77
C ASN A 123 -3.39 -13.65 -4.38
N SER A 124 -3.15 -12.36 -4.15
CA SER A 124 -1.81 -11.82 -3.79
C SER A 124 -1.37 -12.14 -2.37
N ASN A 125 -2.25 -12.61 -1.50
CA ASN A 125 -2.06 -12.66 -0.05
C ASN A 125 -1.63 -11.31 0.54
N ALA A 126 -2.15 -10.22 0.00
CA ALA A 126 -1.84 -8.88 0.47
C ALA A 126 -2.48 -8.58 1.83
N ASP A 127 -1.83 -7.70 2.58
CA ASP A 127 -2.35 -7.16 3.83
C ASP A 127 -3.28 -5.96 3.56
N LEU A 128 -3.19 -5.37 2.36
CA LEU A 128 -3.92 -4.18 1.94
C LEU A 128 -3.96 -4.05 0.41
N ALA A 129 -5.04 -3.48 -0.14
CA ALA A 129 -5.09 -3.04 -1.53
C ALA A 129 -5.52 -1.56 -1.64
N ILE A 130 -4.92 -0.84 -2.59
CA ILE A 130 -5.20 0.58 -2.85
C ILE A 130 -5.41 0.78 -4.34
N SER A 131 -6.58 1.26 -4.73
CA SER A 131 -6.89 1.65 -6.10
C SER A 131 -6.77 3.17 -6.25
N ILE A 132 -6.02 3.63 -7.25
CA ILE A 132 -5.71 5.04 -7.53
C ILE A 132 -6.52 5.50 -8.73
N HIS A 133 -7.30 6.54 -8.54
CA HIS A 133 -8.20 7.14 -9.53
C HIS A 133 -8.20 8.66 -9.48
N MET A 134 -8.79 9.25 -10.53
CA MET A 134 -9.13 10.67 -10.61
C MET A 134 -10.62 10.81 -10.82
N ASN A 135 -11.26 11.60 -9.97
CA ASN A 135 -12.69 11.82 -10.04
C ASN A 135 -13.08 12.69 -11.25
N SER A 136 -14.29 12.53 -11.72
CA SER A 136 -14.86 13.39 -12.78
C SER A 136 -16.34 13.64 -12.52
N PHE A 137 -16.75 14.90 -12.70
CA PHE A 137 -18.14 15.29 -12.54
C PHE A 137 -18.53 16.35 -13.58
N PRO A 138 -19.81 16.38 -14.07
CA PRO A 138 -20.22 17.34 -15.07
C PRO A 138 -20.06 18.81 -14.68
N ASN A 139 -20.15 19.14 -13.39
CA ASN A 139 -19.88 20.49 -12.93
C ASN A 139 -18.37 20.70 -12.74
N PRO A 140 -17.71 21.56 -13.54
CA PRO A 140 -16.26 21.79 -13.48
C PRO A 140 -15.80 22.53 -12.22
N LYS A 141 -16.73 22.97 -11.36
CA LYS A 141 -16.41 23.54 -10.04
C LYS A 141 -16.32 22.48 -8.95
N SER A 142 -16.71 21.23 -9.23
CA SER A 142 -16.51 20.12 -8.33
C SER A 142 -15.02 19.87 -8.16
N GLY A 143 -14.58 19.55 -6.95
CA GLY A 143 -13.16 19.34 -6.65
C GLY A 143 -12.95 18.77 -5.27
N GLY A 144 -11.72 18.32 -5.01
CA GLY A 144 -11.24 17.81 -3.75
C GLY A 144 -11.03 16.28 -3.74
N LEU A 145 -10.47 15.81 -2.64
CA LEU A 145 -10.19 14.40 -2.42
C LEU A 145 -11.44 13.65 -2.01
N HIS A 146 -11.56 12.41 -2.47
CA HIS A 146 -12.62 11.51 -2.04
C HIS A 146 -12.04 10.11 -1.86
N VAL A 147 -12.07 9.59 -0.65
CA VAL A 147 -11.56 8.24 -0.37
C VAL A 147 -12.73 7.35 0.04
N PHE A 148 -12.75 6.16 -0.55
CA PHE A 148 -13.74 5.14 -0.29
C PHE A 148 -13.06 3.90 0.31
N TYR A 149 -13.78 3.16 1.15
CA TYR A 149 -13.34 1.86 1.65
C TYR A 149 -14.34 0.76 1.31
N ALA A 150 -13.86 -0.47 1.19
CA ALA A 150 -14.70 -1.62 0.88
C ALA A 150 -15.66 -1.94 2.04
N ARG A 151 -16.93 -2.21 1.72
CA ARG A 151 -17.99 -2.43 2.71
C ARG A 151 -17.73 -3.62 3.63
N ASN A 152 -17.11 -4.67 3.13
CA ASN A 152 -16.77 -5.87 3.90
C ASN A 152 -15.54 -5.69 4.82
N HIS A 153 -14.90 -4.51 4.77
CA HIS A 153 -13.73 -4.14 5.57
C HIS A 153 -13.94 -2.79 6.27
N PRO A 154 -14.86 -2.69 7.26
CA PRO A 154 -15.11 -1.42 7.97
C PRO A 154 -13.87 -0.87 8.68
N GLU A 155 -12.91 -1.72 9.06
CA GLU A 155 -11.62 -1.33 9.64
C GLU A 155 -10.76 -0.50 8.68
N ALA A 156 -10.97 -0.62 7.36
CA ALA A 156 -10.27 0.17 6.37
C ALA A 156 -10.68 1.66 6.36
N GLU A 157 -11.76 2.04 7.07
CA GLU A 157 -12.17 3.44 7.24
C GLU A 157 -11.07 4.28 7.90
N TYR A 158 -10.38 3.71 8.89
CA TYR A 158 -9.26 4.40 9.55
C TYR A 158 -8.13 4.72 8.57
N LEU A 159 -7.73 3.74 7.75
CA LEU A 159 -6.72 3.96 6.73
C LEU A 159 -7.18 4.97 5.67
N ALA A 160 -8.42 4.86 5.19
CA ALA A 160 -9.00 5.79 4.23
C ALA A 160 -8.97 7.23 4.75
N SER A 161 -9.31 7.44 6.03
CA SER A 161 -9.24 8.73 6.70
C SER A 161 -7.80 9.24 6.81
N SER A 162 -6.88 8.38 7.24
CA SER A 162 -5.46 8.73 7.35
C SER A 162 -4.86 9.12 6.00
N VAL A 163 -5.15 8.38 4.93
CA VAL A 163 -4.71 8.72 3.56
C VAL A 163 -5.25 10.09 3.14
N GLN A 164 -6.53 10.34 3.38
CA GLN A 164 -7.15 11.62 3.03
C GLN A 164 -6.52 12.79 3.77
N ASP A 165 -6.30 12.65 5.06
CA ASP A 165 -5.70 13.68 5.91
C ASP A 165 -4.25 13.98 5.50
N GLU A 166 -3.44 12.95 5.25
CA GLU A 166 -2.05 13.10 4.78
C GLU A 166 -1.98 13.80 3.42
N ILE A 167 -2.82 13.42 2.44
CA ILE A 167 -2.84 14.09 1.14
C ILE A 167 -3.28 15.56 1.33
N SER A 168 -4.34 15.81 2.10
CA SER A 168 -4.84 17.17 2.33
C SER A 168 -3.78 18.04 3.00
N ALA A 169 -3.05 17.52 3.99
CA ALA A 169 -1.99 18.25 4.69
C ALA A 169 -0.84 18.68 3.76
N LEU A 170 -0.49 17.83 2.77
CA LEU A 170 0.63 18.13 1.85
C LEU A 170 0.21 18.95 0.62
N THR A 171 -1.06 18.89 0.24
CA THR A 171 -1.54 19.49 -1.02
C THR A 171 -2.48 20.67 -0.82
N ASN A 172 -3.00 20.87 0.39
CA ASN A 172 -4.10 21.79 0.72
C ASN A 172 -5.40 21.48 -0.08
N ALA A 173 -5.55 20.26 -0.60
CA ALA A 173 -6.74 19.84 -1.29
C ALA A 173 -7.94 19.78 -0.32
N LYS A 174 -9.10 20.22 -0.79
CA LYS A 174 -10.36 20.03 -0.05
C LYS A 174 -10.66 18.54 0.08
N THR A 175 -11.34 18.16 1.16
CA THR A 175 -11.74 16.78 1.40
C THR A 175 -13.25 16.62 1.43
N HIS A 176 -13.70 15.46 1.01
CA HIS A 176 -15.07 14.99 1.22
C HIS A 176 -15.09 14.00 2.41
N ALA A 177 -16.29 13.68 2.90
CA ALA A 177 -16.39 12.64 3.93
C ALA A 177 -15.94 11.29 3.35
N VAL A 178 -15.08 10.58 4.07
CA VAL A 178 -14.75 9.18 3.78
C VAL A 178 -16.04 8.35 3.84
N LYS A 179 -16.23 7.45 2.89
CA LYS A 179 -17.46 6.67 2.74
C LYS A 179 -17.17 5.23 2.35
N THR A 180 -18.13 4.37 2.69
CA THR A 180 -18.20 3.03 2.11
C THR A 180 -18.38 3.13 0.60
N ALA A 181 -17.67 2.33 -0.14
CA ALA A 181 -17.76 2.25 -1.58
C ALA A 181 -19.17 1.79 -2.03
N SER A 182 -19.63 2.36 -3.14
CA SER A 182 -20.84 1.92 -3.83
C SER A 182 -20.67 0.53 -4.44
N GLU A 183 -21.73 -0.25 -4.53
CA GLU A 183 -21.72 -1.56 -5.21
C GLU A 183 -21.40 -1.47 -6.72
N SER A 184 -21.47 -0.29 -7.31
CA SER A 184 -21.06 -0.05 -8.70
C SER A 184 -19.54 -0.07 -8.89
N LEU A 185 -18.77 0.11 -7.81
CA LEU A 185 -17.31 0.04 -7.82
C LEU A 185 -16.88 -1.43 -7.66
N TYR A 186 -16.66 -2.09 -8.78
CA TYR A 186 -16.49 -3.56 -8.86
C TYR A 186 -15.39 -4.08 -7.93
N LEU A 187 -14.20 -3.48 -7.94
CA LEU A 187 -13.07 -3.89 -7.10
C LEU A 187 -13.33 -3.69 -5.60
N MET A 188 -14.29 -2.85 -5.23
CA MET A 188 -14.63 -2.55 -3.86
C MET A 188 -15.77 -3.40 -3.32
N LYS A 189 -16.35 -4.29 -4.14
CA LYS A 189 -17.58 -5.00 -3.79
C LYS A 189 -17.36 -6.02 -2.67
N ASN A 190 -16.37 -6.90 -2.81
CA ASN A 190 -15.98 -7.90 -1.82
C ASN A 190 -14.52 -8.34 -2.00
N PRO A 191 -13.54 -7.44 -1.91
CA PRO A 191 -12.15 -7.82 -1.97
C PRO A 191 -11.75 -8.67 -0.75
N VAL A 192 -10.76 -9.56 -0.90
CA VAL A 192 -10.26 -10.37 0.22
C VAL A 192 -9.45 -9.53 1.21
N PRO A 193 -8.48 -8.68 0.78
CA PRO A 193 -7.81 -7.80 1.73
C PRO A 193 -8.61 -6.52 1.99
N PRO A 194 -8.40 -5.84 3.13
CA PRO A 194 -8.85 -4.46 3.30
C PRO A 194 -8.47 -3.62 2.09
N THR A 195 -9.44 -2.91 1.51
CA THR A 195 -9.24 -2.20 0.24
C THR A 195 -9.82 -0.79 0.31
N ILE A 196 -9.04 0.18 -0.17
CA ILE A 196 -9.47 1.57 -0.34
C ILE A 196 -9.34 2.01 -1.80
N LEU A 197 -10.18 2.94 -2.20
CA LEU A 197 -10.09 3.63 -3.49
C LEU A 197 -9.90 5.12 -3.23
N VAL A 198 -8.87 5.69 -3.85
CA VAL A 198 -8.45 7.08 -3.66
C VAL A 198 -8.71 7.86 -4.94
N GLU A 199 -9.73 8.72 -4.92
CA GLU A 199 -9.97 9.74 -5.93
C GLU A 199 -9.11 10.96 -5.59
N CYS A 200 -7.95 11.06 -6.21
CA CYS A 200 -6.89 12.02 -5.83
C CYS A 200 -7.23 13.50 -6.15
N GLY A 201 -8.32 13.74 -6.86
CA GLY A 201 -8.82 15.06 -7.27
C GLY A 201 -9.73 14.92 -8.49
N PHE A 202 -10.35 16.02 -8.90
CA PHE A 202 -11.27 16.04 -10.03
C PHE A 202 -10.54 16.45 -11.32
N ILE A 203 -10.34 15.49 -12.24
CA ILE A 203 -9.74 15.77 -13.54
C ILE A 203 -10.64 16.69 -14.42
N SER A 204 -11.94 16.72 -14.12
CA SER A 204 -12.91 17.64 -14.76
C SER A 204 -12.82 19.08 -14.24
N ASN A 205 -12.07 19.33 -13.14
CA ASN A 205 -11.83 20.69 -12.64
C ASN A 205 -10.53 21.24 -13.24
N PRO A 206 -10.56 22.33 -14.03
CA PRO A 206 -9.38 22.84 -14.73
C PRO A 206 -8.19 23.21 -13.82
N ASN A 207 -8.46 23.60 -12.57
CA ASN A 207 -7.40 23.95 -11.63
C ASN A 207 -6.76 22.68 -11.04
N GLU A 208 -7.57 21.66 -10.70
CA GLU A 208 -7.06 20.39 -10.19
C GLU A 208 -6.39 19.59 -11.33
N GLU A 209 -6.94 19.58 -12.54
CA GLU A 209 -6.30 18.98 -13.72
C GLU A 209 -4.86 19.48 -13.93
N LYS A 210 -4.65 20.80 -13.81
CA LYS A 210 -3.30 21.38 -13.91
C LYS A 210 -2.37 20.87 -12.83
N LEU A 211 -2.83 20.78 -11.58
CA LEU A 211 -2.04 20.27 -10.45
C LEU A 211 -1.74 18.78 -10.63
N LEU A 212 -2.75 17.97 -10.95
CA LEU A 212 -2.66 16.52 -11.16
C LEU A 212 -1.66 16.16 -12.29
N ASN A 213 -1.44 17.05 -13.25
CA ASN A 213 -0.46 16.89 -14.31
C ASN A 213 0.97 17.25 -13.91
N THR A 214 1.21 17.78 -12.71
CA THR A 214 2.56 18.13 -12.28
C THR A 214 3.22 16.96 -11.54
N ASP A 215 4.50 16.76 -11.81
CA ASP A 215 5.31 15.72 -11.12
C ASP A 215 5.34 15.94 -9.61
N GLU A 216 5.45 17.21 -9.18
CA GLU A 216 5.47 17.60 -7.77
C GLU A 216 4.18 17.18 -7.05
N TYR A 217 3.01 17.45 -7.63
CA TYR A 217 1.73 17.14 -7.01
C TYR A 217 1.49 15.63 -6.94
N GLN A 218 1.81 14.89 -8.01
CA GLN A 218 1.77 13.44 -8.04
C GLN A 218 2.69 12.82 -6.98
N SER A 219 3.91 13.39 -6.81
CA SER A 219 4.85 12.93 -5.79
C SER A 219 4.35 13.20 -4.36
N LYS A 220 3.70 14.35 -4.12
CA LYS A 220 3.06 14.64 -2.82
C LYS A 220 1.95 13.64 -2.51
N ILE A 221 1.09 13.31 -3.47
CA ILE A 221 0.03 12.31 -3.30
C ILE A 221 0.63 10.95 -2.97
N ALA A 222 1.59 10.48 -3.76
CA ALA A 222 2.25 9.19 -3.54
C ALA A 222 2.92 9.12 -2.16
N PHE A 223 3.63 10.16 -1.75
CA PHE A 223 4.29 10.25 -0.46
C PHE A 223 3.29 10.23 0.70
N ALA A 224 2.19 10.96 0.60
CA ALA A 224 1.13 11.00 1.61
C ALA A 224 0.50 9.61 1.80
N ILE A 225 0.14 8.93 0.70
CA ILE A 225 -0.41 7.58 0.76
C ILE A 225 0.60 6.62 1.40
N ALA A 226 1.87 6.70 1.00
CA ALA A 226 2.92 5.85 1.58
C ALA A 226 3.08 6.07 3.09
N ASN A 227 3.03 7.31 3.57
CA ASN A 227 3.10 7.61 5.01
C ASN A 227 1.93 6.97 5.77
N ALA A 228 0.70 7.11 5.28
CA ALA A 228 -0.47 6.51 5.92
C ALA A 228 -0.36 4.97 5.98
N VAL A 229 0.10 4.33 4.91
CA VAL A 229 0.33 2.88 4.86
C VAL A 229 1.39 2.43 5.85
N ILE A 230 2.51 3.14 5.93
CA ILE A 230 3.60 2.78 6.86
C ILE A 230 3.16 2.98 8.32
N ASN A 231 2.39 4.01 8.61
CA ASN A 231 1.84 4.24 9.94
C ASN A 231 0.86 3.12 10.34
N ALA A 232 -0.03 2.69 9.43
CA ALA A 232 -0.93 1.57 9.64
C ALA A 232 -0.17 0.26 9.89
N LYS A 233 0.82 -0.07 9.03
CA LYS A 233 1.70 -1.24 9.21
C LYS A 233 2.36 -1.27 10.60
N ASN A 234 2.87 -0.14 11.07
CA ASN A 234 3.53 -0.05 12.36
C ASN A 234 2.55 -0.24 13.52
N THR A 235 1.32 0.25 13.40
CA THR A 235 0.25 0.06 14.38
C THR A 235 -0.16 -1.42 14.48
N ASP A 236 -0.34 -2.10 13.35
CA ASP A 236 -0.65 -3.53 13.30
C ASP A 236 0.46 -4.40 13.93
N ASN A 237 1.73 -4.03 13.72
CA ASN A 237 2.86 -4.72 14.34
C ASN A 237 2.89 -4.54 15.86
N ILE A 238 2.44 -3.40 16.38
CA ILE A 238 2.33 -3.16 17.81
C ILE A 238 1.20 -4.02 18.40
N THR A 239 0.04 -4.07 17.76
CA THR A 239 -1.14 -4.81 18.27
C THR A 239 -0.99 -6.33 18.19
N LYS A 240 -0.18 -6.88 17.29
CA LYS A 240 0.09 -8.33 17.16
C LYS A 240 1.14 -8.85 18.16
N ASN A 241 1.87 -7.96 18.84
CA ASN A 241 2.92 -8.32 19.82
C ASN A 241 2.46 -8.25 21.29
N TYR A 242 1.18 -8.04 21.54
CA TYR A 242 0.50 -8.09 22.83
C TYR A 242 -0.66 -9.10 22.79
#